data_16ac5238792d785fba6441f6219355c7
#
_entry.id   16ac5238792d785fba6441f6219355c7
#
_cell.length_a   1.000
_cell.length_b   1.000
_cell.length_c   1.000
_cell.angle_alpha   90.00
_cell.angle_beta   90.00
_cell.angle_gamma   90.00
#
_symmetry.space_group_name_H-M   'P 1'
#
loop_
_entity.id
_entity.type
_entity.pdbx_description
1 polymer ?
#
loop_
_entity_poly.entity_id
_entity_poly.type
_entity_poly.pdbx_seq_one_letter_code
_entity_poly.pdbx_strand_id
1 'polypeptide(L)'
;MKIAFIGAGSIGFTRRLLADILSVKELQNVEIAFTDINPRNLDMVTQLCQRDIDSNGLSIKILSTLDRREAFRGAKYVISCVRIGMLEAFTKDIEVPLRYGVDQCVGDTLCAGGIMYAQRDIAAFRDFCKDIREVADPNCLLLNYSNPCAMVTWYCNTYGKVKTVGLCHGVQGGHHLIAKALGYEQKDIDIICAGINHMTWYISVKHNGEDLNYKLLDALKADPDIARTEKVRIDMMKHFGYFSTESNGHLSEYVPWYRKHTENIHKYIDLGVWINGETGGYLRVCTEGRNWFETDFPNWLKEPPYEYKEEKRSGEHGGRIIEALETGRVYRGHFNVINDGAITNLPDDCVVEVPGYVDKNGISIPKVGDLPLGCAACCMSNVSVQRLAVHAALEGDITLLRQAMLLDPLVGAACEPDAIYQMTDELLIEEAEWLPQYAQEIERAKARIEKAKADGTFIPPIVTQGAARLHTKTVEEMMLDREAAKNNAQEADKAKKRT
;
A
#
# COMPACT_ATOMS: atom_id res chain seq x y z
N MET A 1 7.17 12.83 -24.82
CA MET A 1 7.26 11.76 -23.79
C MET A 1 5.86 11.43 -23.32
N LYS A 2 5.55 10.14 -23.12
CA LYS A 2 4.22 9.70 -22.69
C LYS A 2 4.28 9.07 -21.30
N ILE A 3 3.30 9.40 -20.46
CA ILE A 3 3.08 8.84 -19.13
C ILE A 3 1.70 8.18 -19.13
N ALA A 4 1.63 6.91 -18.80
CA ALA A 4 0.39 6.15 -18.72
C ALA A 4 0.06 5.80 -17.27
N PHE A 5 -1.22 5.87 -16.92
CA PHE A 5 -1.74 5.44 -15.62
C PHE A 5 -2.66 4.22 -15.83
N ILE A 6 -2.38 3.12 -15.12
CA ILE A 6 -3.28 1.97 -15.03
C ILE A 6 -3.90 1.91 -13.64
N GLY A 7 -5.22 1.67 -13.58
CA GLY A 7 -6.03 1.89 -12.39
C GLY A 7 -6.36 3.38 -12.21
N ALA A 8 -6.45 4.12 -13.33
CA ALA A 8 -6.65 5.57 -13.34
C ALA A 8 -8.02 6.02 -12.78
N GLY A 9 -8.98 5.10 -12.62
CA GLY A 9 -10.22 5.35 -11.89
C GLY A 9 -10.04 5.59 -10.38
N SER A 10 -8.81 5.45 -9.86
CA SER A 10 -8.46 5.78 -8.47
C SER A 10 -8.32 7.29 -8.29
N ILE A 11 -9.37 7.96 -7.80
CA ILE A 11 -9.40 9.42 -7.68
C ILE A 11 -8.35 9.97 -6.71
N GLY A 12 -8.05 9.24 -5.64
CA GLY A 12 -7.09 9.66 -4.61
C GLY A 12 -5.66 9.76 -5.13
N PHE A 13 -5.23 8.80 -5.94
CA PHE A 13 -3.87 8.75 -6.48
C PHE A 13 -3.74 9.49 -7.82
N THR A 14 -4.62 9.21 -8.77
CA THR A 14 -4.47 9.70 -10.17
C THR A 14 -4.41 11.21 -10.24
N ARG A 15 -5.38 11.91 -9.65
CA ARG A 15 -5.44 13.39 -9.68
C ARG A 15 -4.23 14.03 -9.00
N ARG A 16 -3.82 13.48 -7.85
CA ARG A 16 -2.69 13.99 -7.06
C ARG A 16 -1.37 13.82 -7.78
N LEU A 17 -1.09 12.60 -8.27
CA LEU A 17 0.14 12.30 -9.01
C LEU A 17 0.24 13.09 -10.31
N LEU A 18 -0.87 13.26 -11.03
CA LEU A 18 -0.92 14.10 -12.22
C LEU A 18 -0.59 15.56 -11.90
N ALA A 19 -1.18 16.10 -10.81
CA ALA A 19 -0.90 17.47 -10.36
C ALA A 19 0.58 17.64 -9.99
N ASP A 20 1.18 16.67 -9.28
CA ASP A 20 2.61 16.70 -8.94
C ASP A 20 3.51 16.72 -10.17
N ILE A 21 3.20 15.91 -11.18
CA ILE A 21 3.94 15.86 -12.44
C ILE A 21 3.82 17.18 -13.20
N LEU A 22 2.60 17.68 -13.40
CA LEU A 22 2.34 18.88 -14.19
C LEU A 22 2.68 20.19 -13.46
N SER A 23 3.00 20.14 -12.17
CA SER A 23 3.59 21.27 -11.43
C SER A 23 5.03 21.57 -11.87
N VAL A 24 5.70 20.63 -12.54
CA VAL A 24 7.04 20.78 -13.10
C VAL A 24 6.94 21.36 -14.50
N LYS A 25 7.51 22.56 -14.71
CA LYS A 25 7.39 23.30 -15.99
C LYS A 25 7.87 22.49 -17.20
N GLU A 26 8.98 21.78 -17.05
CA GLU A 26 9.58 20.94 -18.09
C GLU A 26 8.70 19.74 -18.47
N LEU A 27 7.74 19.38 -17.61
CA LEU A 27 6.81 18.26 -17.83
C LEU A 27 5.41 18.73 -18.30
N GLN A 28 5.21 20.01 -18.58
CA GLN A 28 3.92 20.56 -19.02
C GLN A 28 3.61 20.36 -20.52
N ASN A 29 4.46 19.62 -21.23
CA ASN A 29 4.25 19.28 -22.64
C ASN A 29 4.46 17.77 -22.86
N VAL A 30 3.79 16.95 -22.05
CA VAL A 30 3.84 15.50 -22.11
C VAL A 30 2.52 14.92 -22.59
N GLU A 31 2.54 13.70 -23.10
CA GLU A 31 1.32 12.94 -23.39
C GLU A 31 0.88 12.20 -22.13
N ILE A 32 -0.41 12.29 -21.81
CA ILE A 32 -1.02 11.60 -20.67
C ILE A 32 -2.04 10.61 -21.17
N ALA A 33 -1.94 9.36 -20.68
CA ALA A 33 -2.91 8.31 -20.97
C ALA A 33 -3.45 7.70 -19.69
N PHE A 34 -4.76 7.54 -19.60
CA PHE A 34 -5.46 6.88 -18.50
C PHE A 34 -6.12 5.61 -18.99
N THR A 35 -5.98 4.53 -18.22
CA THR A 35 -6.73 3.29 -18.46
C THR A 35 -7.22 2.68 -17.15
N ASP A 36 -8.43 2.16 -17.18
CA ASP A 36 -9.09 1.46 -16.07
C ASP A 36 -10.08 0.44 -16.63
N ILE A 37 -10.45 -0.55 -15.83
CA ILE A 37 -11.50 -1.51 -16.17
C ILE A 37 -12.92 -0.96 -15.91
N ASN A 38 -13.05 0.06 -15.05
CA ASN A 38 -14.32 0.70 -14.73
C ASN A 38 -14.52 1.97 -15.57
N PRO A 39 -15.36 1.92 -16.62
CA PRO A 39 -15.53 3.06 -17.54
C PRO A 39 -16.11 4.29 -16.86
N ARG A 40 -16.99 4.12 -15.87
CA ARG A 40 -17.61 5.23 -15.13
C ARG A 40 -16.56 5.98 -14.31
N ASN A 41 -15.78 5.27 -13.50
CA ASN A 41 -14.77 5.88 -12.66
C ASN A 41 -13.67 6.54 -13.50
N LEU A 42 -13.25 5.87 -14.58
CA LEU A 42 -12.30 6.41 -15.54
C LEU A 42 -12.77 7.73 -16.13
N ASP A 43 -14.03 7.79 -16.60
CA ASP A 43 -14.61 9.01 -17.16
C ASP A 43 -14.66 10.16 -16.13
N MET A 44 -15.16 9.89 -14.94
CA MET A 44 -15.27 10.88 -13.86
C MET A 44 -13.90 11.44 -13.45
N VAL A 45 -12.89 10.59 -13.28
CA VAL A 45 -11.52 11.04 -12.94
C VAL A 45 -10.91 11.81 -14.11
N THR A 46 -11.12 11.37 -15.34
CA THR A 46 -10.64 12.07 -16.55
C THR A 46 -11.22 13.46 -16.65
N GLN A 47 -12.55 13.64 -16.46
CA GLN A 47 -13.20 14.96 -16.47
C GLN A 47 -12.58 15.90 -15.43
N LEU A 48 -12.38 15.41 -14.21
CA LEU A 48 -11.81 16.22 -13.13
C LEU A 48 -10.37 16.64 -13.42
N CYS A 49 -9.54 15.71 -13.88
CA CYS A 49 -8.15 15.97 -14.24
C CYS A 49 -8.02 16.88 -15.47
N GLN A 50 -8.87 16.69 -16.49
CA GLN A 50 -8.85 17.55 -17.67
C GLN A 50 -9.26 18.99 -17.33
N ARG A 51 -10.26 19.16 -16.46
CA ARG A 51 -10.64 20.49 -15.95
C ARG A 51 -9.46 21.19 -15.24
N ASP A 52 -8.71 20.45 -14.42
CA ASP A 52 -7.55 21.00 -13.71
C ASP A 52 -6.45 21.41 -14.73
N ILE A 53 -6.17 20.57 -15.75
CA ILE A 53 -5.24 20.87 -16.85
C ILE A 53 -5.66 22.17 -17.59
N ASP A 54 -6.92 22.23 -18.04
CA ASP A 54 -7.45 23.36 -18.81
C ASP A 54 -7.41 24.66 -17.97
N SER A 55 -7.70 24.58 -16.67
CA SER A 55 -7.66 25.72 -15.74
C SER A 55 -6.24 26.24 -15.47
N ASN A 56 -5.21 25.41 -15.62
CA ASN A 56 -3.81 25.82 -15.55
C ASN A 56 -3.25 26.26 -16.91
N GLY A 57 -4.08 26.39 -17.95
CA GLY A 57 -3.70 26.90 -19.28
C GLY A 57 -2.84 25.93 -20.09
N LEU A 58 -2.85 24.62 -19.76
CA LEU A 58 -2.08 23.62 -20.48
C LEU A 58 -2.88 23.03 -21.65
N SER A 59 -2.19 22.74 -22.76
CA SER A 59 -2.83 22.19 -23.98
C SER A 59 -2.89 20.67 -24.02
N ILE A 60 -2.61 19.98 -22.90
CA ILE A 60 -2.62 18.53 -22.81
C ILE A 60 -4.07 18.03 -22.90
N LYS A 61 -4.27 17.01 -23.75
CA LYS A 61 -5.53 16.23 -23.78
C LYS A 61 -5.25 14.81 -23.29
N ILE A 62 -5.98 14.39 -22.28
CA ILE A 62 -5.83 13.04 -21.71
C ILE A 62 -6.42 12.03 -22.71
N LEU A 63 -5.60 11.04 -23.10
CA LEU A 63 -6.09 9.83 -23.76
C LEU A 63 -6.74 8.94 -22.69
N SER A 64 -8.05 8.82 -22.71
CA SER A 64 -8.82 7.96 -21.80
C SER A 64 -9.33 6.74 -22.57
N THR A 65 -8.91 5.54 -22.16
CA THR A 65 -9.23 4.30 -22.89
C THR A 65 -9.36 3.10 -21.97
N LEU A 66 -10.22 2.15 -22.32
CA LEU A 66 -10.30 0.84 -21.63
C LEU A 66 -9.26 -0.16 -22.15
N ASP A 67 -8.61 0.14 -23.28
CA ASP A 67 -7.50 -0.66 -23.83
C ASP A 67 -6.17 -0.21 -23.25
N ARG A 68 -5.64 -0.99 -22.28
CA ARG A 68 -4.34 -0.69 -21.67
C ARG A 68 -3.19 -0.72 -22.67
N ARG A 69 -3.29 -1.49 -23.78
CA ARG A 69 -2.23 -1.52 -24.81
C ARG A 69 -2.17 -0.20 -25.57
N GLU A 70 -3.32 0.42 -25.81
CA GLU A 70 -3.40 1.77 -26.38
C GLU A 70 -2.79 2.81 -25.42
N ALA A 71 -3.14 2.73 -24.13
CA ALA A 71 -2.56 3.58 -23.10
C ALA A 71 -1.05 3.44 -23.01
N PHE A 72 -0.52 2.21 -22.98
CA PHE A 72 0.90 1.92 -22.83
C PHE A 72 1.75 2.21 -24.07
N ARG A 73 1.17 2.26 -25.27
CA ARG A 73 1.91 2.44 -26.53
C ARG A 73 2.83 3.65 -26.49
N GLY A 74 4.15 3.40 -26.55
CA GLY A 74 5.20 4.41 -26.48
C GLY A 74 5.35 5.10 -25.12
N ALA A 75 4.73 4.60 -24.06
CA ALA A 75 4.86 5.17 -22.71
C ALA A 75 6.28 4.95 -22.17
N LYS A 76 6.93 6.04 -21.74
CA LYS A 76 8.22 6.00 -21.04
C LYS A 76 8.04 5.68 -19.56
N TYR A 77 6.89 6.05 -19.01
CA TYR A 77 6.51 5.77 -17.62
C TYR A 77 5.12 5.17 -17.58
N VAL A 78 4.98 4.10 -16.79
CA VAL A 78 3.68 3.54 -16.43
C VAL A 78 3.53 3.64 -14.92
N ILE A 79 2.42 4.22 -14.45
CA ILE A 79 2.10 4.34 -13.03
C ILE A 79 0.96 3.37 -12.74
N SER A 80 1.16 2.43 -11.82
CA SER A 80 0.15 1.44 -11.44
C SER A 80 -0.47 1.77 -10.09
N CYS A 81 -1.81 1.86 -10.06
CA CYS A 81 -2.63 2.06 -8.87
C CYS A 81 -3.81 1.07 -8.88
N VAL A 82 -3.57 -0.18 -9.27
CA VAL A 82 -4.63 -1.20 -9.40
C VAL A 82 -4.86 -1.95 -8.08
N ARG A 83 -6.08 -2.48 -7.94
CA ARG A 83 -6.45 -3.48 -6.93
C ARG A 83 -7.25 -4.57 -7.63
N ILE A 84 -6.63 -5.72 -7.86
CA ILE A 84 -7.28 -6.85 -8.56
C ILE A 84 -8.30 -7.50 -7.64
N GLY A 85 -9.52 -7.69 -8.18
CA GLY A 85 -10.67 -8.16 -7.41
C GLY A 85 -11.38 -7.08 -6.60
N MET A 86 -10.87 -5.84 -6.63
CA MET A 86 -11.47 -4.64 -6.00
C MET A 86 -11.85 -4.88 -4.53
N LEU A 87 -12.98 -4.35 -4.07
CA LEU A 87 -13.47 -4.53 -2.68
C LEU A 87 -14.10 -5.90 -2.47
N GLU A 88 -14.56 -6.54 -3.54
CA GLU A 88 -15.20 -7.85 -3.51
C GLU A 88 -14.21 -8.92 -3.04
N ALA A 89 -13.02 -8.99 -3.64
CA ALA A 89 -11.96 -9.88 -3.17
C ALA A 89 -11.37 -9.40 -1.84
N PHE A 90 -11.16 -8.11 -1.67
CA PHE A 90 -10.62 -7.56 -0.42
C PHE A 90 -11.50 -7.88 0.80
N THR A 91 -12.82 -7.95 0.63
CA THR A 91 -13.72 -8.41 1.68
C THR A 91 -13.41 -9.86 2.09
N LYS A 92 -13.11 -10.73 1.11
CA LYS A 92 -12.73 -12.13 1.37
C LYS A 92 -11.38 -12.22 2.07
N ASP A 93 -10.40 -11.43 1.64
CA ASP A 93 -9.08 -11.32 2.27
C ASP A 93 -9.16 -11.03 3.77
N ILE A 94 -10.18 -10.29 4.21
CA ILE A 94 -10.35 -9.93 5.62
C ILE A 94 -11.30 -10.92 6.34
N GLU A 95 -12.45 -11.22 5.75
CA GLU A 95 -13.52 -11.94 6.46
C GLU A 95 -13.29 -13.44 6.56
N VAL A 96 -12.68 -14.07 5.55
CA VAL A 96 -12.39 -15.51 5.61
C VAL A 96 -11.35 -15.81 6.70
N PRO A 97 -10.16 -15.14 6.72
CA PRO A 97 -9.19 -15.36 7.81
C PRO A 97 -9.74 -15.04 9.19
N LEU A 98 -10.60 -14.03 9.31
CA LEU A 98 -11.20 -13.66 10.59
C LEU A 98 -12.06 -14.80 11.17
N ARG A 99 -12.71 -15.60 10.34
CA ARG A 99 -13.48 -16.80 10.78
C ARG A 99 -12.58 -17.79 11.56
N TYR A 100 -11.29 -17.80 11.28
CA TYR A 100 -10.27 -18.64 11.90
C TYR A 100 -9.48 -17.92 13.00
N GLY A 101 -9.87 -16.71 13.37
CA GLY A 101 -9.20 -15.92 14.41
C GLY A 101 -8.00 -15.10 13.91
N VAL A 102 -7.74 -15.05 12.62
CA VAL A 102 -6.73 -14.16 12.02
C VAL A 102 -7.31 -12.77 11.85
N ASP A 103 -7.06 -11.90 12.82
CA ASP A 103 -7.59 -10.53 12.88
C ASP A 103 -6.61 -9.57 12.19
N GLN A 104 -7.01 -9.04 11.02
CA GLN A 104 -6.22 -8.14 10.19
C GLN A 104 -6.77 -6.70 10.25
N CYS A 105 -5.88 -5.71 10.32
CA CYS A 105 -6.22 -4.28 10.22
C CYS A 105 -6.28 -3.83 8.77
N VAL A 106 -5.20 -4.09 8.03
CA VAL A 106 -5.02 -3.68 6.63
C VAL A 106 -5.17 -4.87 5.70
N GLY A 107 -4.45 -5.99 5.94
CA GLY A 107 -4.59 -7.26 5.25
C GLY A 107 -4.36 -7.23 3.74
N ASP A 108 -3.57 -6.26 3.24
CA ASP A 108 -3.34 -6.12 1.79
C ASP A 108 -1.87 -6.21 1.35
N THR A 109 -0.96 -6.51 2.29
CA THR A 109 0.48 -6.55 1.99
C THR A 109 1.14 -7.85 2.43
N LEU A 110 0.81 -8.35 3.60
CA LEU A 110 1.20 -9.65 4.18
C LEU A 110 0.00 -10.24 4.92
N CYS A 111 0.25 -11.23 5.77
CA CYS A 111 -0.79 -12.02 6.38
C CYS A 111 -1.63 -12.78 5.33
N ALA A 112 -2.68 -13.47 5.73
CA ALA A 112 -3.49 -14.28 4.82
C ALA A 112 -4.05 -13.46 3.64
N GLY A 113 -4.59 -12.27 3.92
CA GLY A 113 -5.15 -11.40 2.89
C GLY A 113 -4.10 -10.93 1.89
N GLY A 114 -2.94 -10.44 2.35
CA GLY A 114 -1.87 -10.00 1.46
C GLY A 114 -1.27 -11.13 0.62
N ILE A 115 -1.17 -12.35 1.19
CA ILE A 115 -0.74 -13.53 0.43
C ILE A 115 -1.72 -13.82 -0.71
N MET A 116 -3.02 -13.82 -0.45
CA MET A 116 -4.05 -14.04 -1.48
C MET A 116 -4.11 -12.91 -2.50
N TYR A 117 -3.97 -11.67 -2.04
CA TYR A 117 -3.92 -10.53 -2.94
C TYR A 117 -2.73 -10.65 -3.92
N ALA A 118 -1.56 -11.11 -3.46
CA ALA A 118 -0.42 -11.39 -4.34
C ALA A 118 -0.75 -12.45 -5.41
N GLN A 119 -1.54 -13.48 -5.10
CA GLN A 119 -1.93 -14.49 -6.07
C GLN A 119 -2.74 -13.86 -7.22
N ARG A 120 -3.64 -12.94 -6.92
CA ARG A 120 -4.46 -12.23 -7.92
C ARG A 120 -3.64 -11.21 -8.71
N ASP A 121 -2.86 -10.40 -8.02
CA ASP A 121 -2.09 -9.33 -8.65
C ASP A 121 -1.01 -9.87 -9.57
N ILE A 122 -0.24 -10.89 -9.16
CA ILE A 122 0.79 -11.48 -9.99
C ILE A 122 0.20 -12.10 -11.27
N ALA A 123 -0.98 -12.72 -11.18
CA ALA A 123 -1.69 -13.21 -12.36
C ALA A 123 -2.01 -12.08 -13.36
N ALA A 124 -2.49 -10.94 -12.89
CA ALA A 124 -2.78 -9.78 -13.74
C ALA A 124 -1.49 -9.06 -14.23
N PHE A 125 -0.50 -8.89 -13.36
CA PHE A 125 0.76 -8.25 -13.71
C PHE A 125 1.59 -9.05 -14.72
N ARG A 126 1.35 -10.37 -14.86
CA ARG A 126 1.89 -11.17 -15.97
C ARG A 126 1.51 -10.56 -17.32
N ASP A 127 0.25 -10.23 -17.50
CA ASP A 127 -0.27 -9.63 -18.72
C ASP A 127 0.17 -8.16 -18.86
N PHE A 128 0.18 -7.39 -17.77
CA PHE A 128 0.63 -5.99 -17.81
C PHE A 128 2.10 -5.90 -18.21
N CYS A 129 2.97 -6.71 -17.63
CA CYS A 129 4.39 -6.77 -18.00
C CYS A 129 4.59 -7.20 -19.45
N LYS A 130 3.80 -8.17 -19.94
CA LYS A 130 3.83 -8.56 -21.36
C LYS A 130 3.47 -7.38 -22.24
N ASP A 131 2.37 -6.71 -21.97
CA ASP A 131 1.92 -5.56 -22.77
C ASP A 131 2.92 -4.41 -22.74
N ILE A 132 3.50 -4.08 -21.57
CA ILE A 132 4.54 -3.05 -21.44
C ILE A 132 5.72 -3.39 -22.34
N ARG A 133 6.25 -4.62 -22.29
CA ARG A 133 7.39 -5.04 -23.13
C ARG A 133 7.09 -4.99 -24.63
N GLU A 134 5.83 -5.22 -25.03
CA GLU A 134 5.44 -5.28 -26.43
C GLU A 134 5.15 -3.90 -27.04
N VAL A 135 4.59 -2.96 -26.28
CA VAL A 135 4.06 -1.72 -26.86
C VAL A 135 4.60 -0.43 -26.24
N ALA A 136 5.18 -0.47 -25.04
CA ALA A 136 5.74 0.72 -24.39
C ALA A 136 7.13 1.07 -24.95
N ASP A 137 7.72 2.15 -24.43
CA ASP A 137 9.13 2.48 -24.70
C ASP A 137 10.03 1.33 -24.20
N PRO A 138 11.07 0.92 -24.93
CA PRO A 138 12.00 -0.14 -24.50
C PRO A 138 12.65 0.11 -23.12
N ASN A 139 12.76 1.37 -22.70
CA ASN A 139 13.29 1.78 -21.40
C ASN A 139 12.18 2.16 -20.41
N CYS A 140 10.94 1.72 -20.65
CA CYS A 140 9.81 2.03 -19.80
C CYS A 140 10.10 1.66 -18.34
N LEU A 141 9.82 2.61 -17.44
CA LEU A 141 9.87 2.41 -16.00
C LEU A 141 8.45 2.29 -15.45
N LEU A 142 8.18 1.17 -14.77
CA LEU A 142 6.95 0.96 -14.03
C LEU A 142 7.11 1.52 -12.60
N LEU A 143 6.30 2.49 -12.24
CA LEU A 143 6.17 3.06 -10.89
C LEU A 143 4.98 2.39 -10.21
N ASN A 144 5.25 1.45 -9.30
CA ASN A 144 4.22 0.60 -8.72
C ASN A 144 3.75 1.14 -7.36
N TYR A 145 2.49 1.57 -7.31
CA TYR A 145 1.76 1.89 -6.07
C TYR A 145 0.78 0.79 -5.65
N SER A 146 0.69 -0.29 -6.43
CA SER A 146 -0.20 -1.41 -6.11
C SER A 146 0.39 -2.29 -5.01
N ASN A 147 -0.45 -2.78 -4.12
CA ASN A 147 -0.10 -3.76 -3.09
C ASN A 147 -0.42 -5.18 -3.56
N PRO A 148 0.26 -6.20 -3.03
CA PRO A 148 1.42 -6.16 -2.11
C PRO A 148 2.69 -5.63 -2.79
N CYS A 149 3.09 -4.41 -2.41
CA CYS A 149 4.12 -3.66 -3.13
C CYS A 149 5.42 -4.44 -3.34
N ALA A 150 5.94 -5.11 -2.30
CA ALA A 150 7.17 -5.89 -2.40
C ALA A 150 7.01 -7.08 -3.34
N MET A 151 5.93 -7.87 -3.24
CA MET A 151 5.72 -9.07 -4.06
C MET A 151 5.46 -8.72 -5.52
N VAL A 152 4.69 -7.69 -5.81
CA VAL A 152 4.46 -7.18 -7.17
C VAL A 152 5.76 -6.64 -7.78
N THR A 153 6.53 -5.85 -7.03
CA THR A 153 7.83 -5.31 -7.47
C THR A 153 8.83 -6.44 -7.74
N TRP A 154 8.84 -7.47 -6.88
CA TRP A 154 9.66 -8.67 -7.07
C TRP A 154 9.30 -9.39 -8.38
N TYR A 155 7.99 -9.68 -8.55
CA TYR A 155 7.51 -10.30 -9.77
C TYR A 155 7.91 -9.52 -11.02
N CYS A 156 7.60 -8.22 -11.07
CA CYS A 156 7.81 -7.39 -12.25
C CYS A 156 9.29 -7.34 -12.68
N ASN A 157 10.21 -7.15 -11.73
CA ASN A 157 11.64 -7.11 -12.02
C ASN A 157 12.20 -8.48 -12.39
N THR A 158 11.90 -9.52 -11.61
CA THR A 158 12.55 -10.84 -11.73
C THR A 158 11.93 -11.67 -12.84
N TYR A 159 10.61 -11.77 -12.89
CA TYR A 159 9.88 -12.66 -13.81
C TYR A 159 9.19 -11.90 -14.93
N GLY A 160 8.58 -10.77 -14.62
CA GLY A 160 7.93 -9.89 -15.59
C GLY A 160 8.89 -9.19 -16.55
N LYS A 161 10.17 -9.07 -16.19
CA LYS A 161 11.23 -8.42 -16.99
C LYS A 161 10.89 -6.99 -17.40
N VAL A 162 10.23 -6.27 -16.49
CA VAL A 162 9.92 -4.84 -16.61
C VAL A 162 10.61 -4.12 -15.47
N LYS A 163 11.43 -3.12 -15.80
CA LYS A 163 12.09 -2.29 -14.79
C LYS A 163 11.04 -1.61 -13.92
N THR A 164 11.03 -1.92 -12.63
CA THR A 164 9.97 -1.52 -11.70
C THR A 164 10.56 -0.99 -10.40
N VAL A 165 9.98 0.09 -9.91
CA VAL A 165 10.21 0.62 -8.56
C VAL A 165 8.89 0.62 -7.81
N GLY A 166 8.87 -0.04 -6.65
CA GLY A 166 7.73 0.01 -5.74
C GLY A 166 7.80 1.25 -4.86
N LEU A 167 6.67 1.91 -4.67
CA LEU A 167 6.57 3.18 -3.99
C LEU A 167 5.60 3.11 -2.81
N CYS A 168 6.07 3.59 -1.66
CA CYS A 168 5.30 3.71 -0.43
C CYS A 168 5.68 5.02 0.29
N HIS A 169 4.73 5.63 0.97
CA HIS A 169 4.95 6.86 1.75
C HIS A 169 5.11 6.61 3.26
N GLY A 170 5.17 5.35 3.69
CA GLY A 170 5.30 4.98 5.11
C GLY A 170 6.54 5.55 5.79
N VAL A 171 7.69 5.57 5.09
CA VAL A 171 8.93 6.17 5.60
C VAL A 171 8.76 7.68 5.82
N GLN A 172 8.10 8.39 4.91
CA GLN A 172 7.86 9.84 5.05
C GLN A 172 6.94 10.14 6.24
N GLY A 173 5.88 9.36 6.42
CA GLY A 173 4.96 9.48 7.55
C GLY A 173 5.64 9.25 8.89
N GLY A 174 6.45 8.19 9.00
CA GLY A 174 7.22 7.91 10.21
C GLY A 174 8.32 8.96 10.48
N HIS A 175 8.95 9.50 9.45
CA HIS A 175 9.90 10.62 9.57
C HIS A 175 9.23 11.88 10.14
N HIS A 176 8.04 12.22 9.65
CA HIS A 176 7.24 13.32 10.20
C HIS A 176 6.92 13.11 11.69
N LEU A 177 6.51 11.90 12.05
CA LEU A 177 6.18 11.54 13.44
C LEU A 177 7.40 11.63 14.36
N ILE A 178 8.58 11.16 13.90
CA ILE A 178 9.85 11.26 14.62
C ILE A 178 10.22 12.73 14.86
N ALA A 179 10.16 13.56 13.82
CA ALA A 179 10.47 14.97 13.93
C ALA A 179 9.53 15.69 14.92
N LYS A 180 8.22 15.41 14.83
CA LYS A 180 7.21 15.92 15.77
C LYS A 180 7.54 15.53 17.21
N ALA A 181 7.81 14.24 17.47
CA ALA A 181 8.11 13.74 18.82
C ALA A 181 9.36 14.40 19.42
N LEU A 182 10.37 14.64 18.59
CA LEU A 182 11.62 15.27 19.00
C LEU A 182 11.57 16.81 19.06
N GLY A 183 10.47 17.43 18.56
CA GLY A 183 10.27 18.87 18.55
C GLY A 183 11.06 19.62 17.48
N TYR A 184 11.32 18.97 16.34
CA TYR A 184 12.03 19.55 15.17
C TYR A 184 11.12 19.64 13.95
N GLU A 185 11.52 20.49 12.98
CA GLU A 185 10.95 20.42 11.63
C GLU A 185 11.47 19.16 10.92
N GLN A 186 10.63 18.50 10.12
CA GLN A 186 11.02 17.27 9.43
C GLN A 186 12.27 17.42 8.55
N LYS A 187 12.43 18.56 7.89
CA LYS A 187 13.59 18.86 7.03
C LYS A 187 14.93 18.95 7.77
N ASP A 188 14.90 19.17 9.10
CA ASP A 188 16.07 19.32 9.95
C ASP A 188 16.53 17.99 10.57
N ILE A 189 15.77 16.92 10.34
CA ILE A 189 16.09 15.56 10.80
C ILE A 189 16.57 14.72 9.64
N ASP A 190 17.82 14.27 9.71
CA ASP A 190 18.38 13.28 8.80
C ASP A 190 18.05 11.88 9.26
N ILE A 191 17.57 11.03 8.31
CA ILE A 191 17.28 9.64 8.58
C ILE A 191 18.00 8.68 7.64
N ILE A 192 18.30 7.47 8.14
CA ILE A 192 18.49 6.27 7.34
C ILE A 192 17.44 5.29 7.82
N CYS A 193 16.54 4.93 6.90
CA CYS A 193 15.48 3.98 7.14
C CYS A 193 15.63 2.83 6.13
N ALA A 194 15.68 1.59 6.59
CA ALA A 194 15.90 0.44 5.72
C ALA A 194 15.26 -0.83 6.28
N GLY A 195 14.83 -1.71 5.39
CA GLY A 195 14.16 -2.96 5.72
C GLY A 195 13.37 -3.49 4.55
N ILE A 196 12.16 -3.96 4.79
CA ILE A 196 11.21 -4.38 3.77
C ILE A 196 9.98 -3.46 3.78
N ASN A 197 9.22 -3.44 2.70
CA ASN A 197 8.01 -2.63 2.61
C ASN A 197 7.10 -2.83 3.82
N HIS A 198 6.69 -1.74 4.45
CA HIS A 198 5.88 -1.63 5.65
C HIS A 198 6.54 -2.19 6.95
N MET A 199 7.77 -2.66 6.89
CA MET A 199 8.62 -2.96 8.05
C MET A 199 10.05 -2.50 7.77
N THR A 200 10.23 -1.19 7.61
CA THR A 200 11.55 -0.54 7.59
C THR A 200 11.88 0.01 8.97
N TRP A 201 13.16 0.10 9.28
CA TRP A 201 13.66 0.51 10.57
C TRP A 201 14.48 1.79 10.45
N TYR A 202 14.20 2.79 11.29
CA TYR A 202 14.98 4.04 11.36
C TYR A 202 16.27 3.78 12.12
N ILE A 203 17.26 3.23 11.41
CA ILE A 203 18.55 2.84 11.97
C ILE A 203 19.48 4.02 12.25
N SER A 204 19.18 5.19 11.72
CA SER A 204 19.85 6.45 12.02
C SER A 204 18.83 7.58 12.03
N VAL A 205 18.82 8.36 13.10
CA VAL A 205 18.03 9.60 13.25
C VAL A 205 18.97 10.66 13.79
N LYS A 206 19.24 11.72 13.03
CA LYS A 206 20.22 12.75 13.39
C LYS A 206 19.67 14.15 13.20
N HIS A 207 20.17 15.08 14.02
CA HIS A 207 20.01 16.52 13.83
C HIS A 207 21.39 17.18 13.87
N ASN A 208 21.77 17.86 12.80
CA ASN A 208 23.09 18.49 12.66
C ASN A 208 24.29 17.55 13.02
N GLY A 209 24.15 16.26 12.64
CA GLY A 209 25.16 15.24 12.90
C GLY A 209 25.09 14.57 14.29
N GLU A 210 24.33 15.11 15.23
CA GLU A 210 24.07 14.48 16.54
C GLU A 210 23.09 13.31 16.36
N ASP A 211 23.44 12.14 16.91
CA ASP A 211 22.52 10.99 16.96
C ASP A 211 21.42 11.24 18.00
N LEU A 212 20.18 11.06 17.59
CA LEU A 212 18.99 11.25 18.44
C LEU A 212 18.25 9.92 18.75
N ASN A 213 18.71 8.77 18.27
CA ASN A 213 18.05 7.49 18.52
C ASN A 213 17.89 7.20 20.01
N TYR A 214 18.87 7.57 20.83
CA TYR A 214 18.83 7.34 22.27
C TYR A 214 17.72 8.13 23.01
N LYS A 215 17.26 9.24 22.45
CA LYS A 215 16.18 10.08 23.01
C LYS A 215 14.80 9.69 22.47
N LEU A 216 14.75 9.01 21.31
CA LEU A 216 13.53 8.88 20.54
C LEU A 216 12.45 8.11 21.26
N LEU A 217 12.78 7.01 21.95
CA LEU A 217 11.79 6.21 22.69
C LEU A 217 11.08 7.04 23.78
N ASP A 218 11.84 7.84 24.51
CA ASP A 218 11.27 8.68 25.59
C ASP A 218 10.47 9.85 25.00
N ALA A 219 10.93 10.43 23.90
CA ALA A 219 10.21 11.49 23.19
C ALA A 219 8.85 10.98 22.64
N LEU A 220 8.80 9.80 22.02
CA LEU A 220 7.56 9.18 21.56
C LEU A 220 6.57 8.91 22.69
N LYS A 221 7.06 8.48 23.84
CA LYS A 221 6.24 8.24 25.06
C LYS A 221 5.75 9.53 25.71
N ALA A 222 6.50 10.61 25.57
CA ALA A 222 6.18 11.91 26.20
C ALA A 222 5.05 12.66 25.46
N ASP A 223 4.85 12.42 24.14
CA ASP A 223 3.71 12.96 23.39
C ASP A 223 2.47 12.09 23.67
N PRO A 224 1.41 12.63 24.31
CA PRO A 224 0.23 11.83 24.70
C PRO A 224 -0.51 11.23 23.52
N ASP A 225 -0.55 11.92 22.38
CA ASP A 225 -1.24 11.43 21.18
C ASP A 225 -0.44 10.28 20.54
N ILE A 226 0.88 10.45 20.38
CA ILE A 226 1.75 9.41 19.85
C ILE A 226 1.74 8.19 20.78
N ALA A 227 1.88 8.37 22.09
CA ALA A 227 1.84 7.29 23.08
C ALA A 227 0.51 6.52 23.05
N ARG A 228 -0.60 7.19 22.73
CA ARG A 228 -1.92 6.57 22.60
C ARG A 228 -2.07 5.80 21.29
N THR A 229 -1.62 6.35 20.17
CA THR A 229 -1.89 5.83 18.81
C THR A 229 -0.83 4.85 18.32
N GLU A 230 0.42 4.94 18.79
CA GLU A 230 1.58 4.19 18.27
C GLU A 230 2.09 3.12 19.25
N LYS A 231 1.20 2.50 19.99
CA LYS A 231 1.54 1.53 21.07
C LYS A 231 2.38 0.35 20.60
N VAL A 232 2.03 -0.24 19.43
CA VAL A 232 2.79 -1.35 18.81
C VAL A 232 4.20 -0.89 18.43
N ARG A 233 4.30 0.25 17.73
CA ARG A 233 5.58 0.78 17.24
C ARG A 233 6.49 1.18 18.39
N ILE A 234 5.95 1.76 19.46
CA ILE A 234 6.70 2.10 20.69
C ILE A 234 7.16 0.84 21.41
N ASP A 235 6.28 -0.18 21.53
CA ASP A 235 6.65 -1.45 22.19
C ASP A 235 7.70 -2.21 21.35
N MET A 236 7.57 -2.23 20.03
CA MET A 236 8.61 -2.76 19.13
C MET A 236 9.95 -2.03 19.31
N MET A 237 9.94 -0.69 19.34
CA MET A 237 11.16 0.08 19.57
C MET A 237 11.80 -0.24 20.92
N LYS A 238 11.00 -0.41 21.98
CA LYS A 238 11.49 -0.80 23.30
C LYS A 238 12.25 -2.14 23.27
N HIS A 239 11.79 -3.10 22.44
CA HIS A 239 12.38 -4.44 22.37
C HIS A 239 13.51 -4.55 21.36
N PHE A 240 13.44 -3.85 20.24
CA PHE A 240 14.38 -3.93 19.11
C PHE A 240 15.35 -2.75 19.03
N GLY A 241 15.15 -1.69 19.81
CA GLY A 241 16.03 -0.53 19.87
C GLY A 241 15.82 0.52 18.76
N TYR A 242 15.00 0.23 17.75
CA TYR A 242 14.77 1.10 16.59
C TYR A 242 13.29 1.27 16.32
N PHE A 243 12.89 2.47 15.89
CA PHE A 243 11.52 2.74 15.46
C PHE A 243 11.28 2.16 14.08
N SER A 244 10.08 1.67 13.83
CA SER A 244 9.73 1.03 12.56
C SER A 244 8.61 1.77 11.82
N THR A 245 8.53 1.63 10.50
CA THR A 245 7.32 1.87 9.73
C THR A 245 6.34 0.69 9.95
N GLU A 246 5.10 0.73 9.50
CA GLU A 246 4.46 1.83 8.82
C GLU A 246 3.52 2.58 9.77
N SER A 247 2.46 1.93 10.22
CA SER A 247 1.47 2.40 11.20
C SER A 247 1.34 1.39 12.32
N ASN A 248 0.66 1.80 13.37
CA ASN A 248 0.43 0.95 14.53
C ASN A 248 -0.29 -0.36 14.16
N GLY A 249 -1.39 -0.24 13.43
CA GLY A 249 -2.21 -1.38 13.02
C GLY A 249 -1.50 -2.28 12.01
N HIS A 250 -0.86 -1.69 11.02
CA HIS A 250 -0.18 -2.43 9.97
C HIS A 250 1.01 -3.24 10.50
N LEU A 251 1.91 -2.61 11.28
CA LEU A 251 3.04 -3.31 11.89
C LEU A 251 2.58 -4.48 12.77
N SER A 252 1.41 -4.38 13.42
CA SER A 252 0.87 -5.45 14.25
C SER A 252 0.56 -6.75 13.50
N GLU A 253 0.41 -6.69 12.17
CA GLU A 253 0.15 -7.85 11.31
C GLU A 253 1.42 -8.57 10.84
N TYR A 254 2.59 -7.88 10.91
CA TYR A 254 3.87 -8.38 10.44
C TYR A 254 4.61 -9.25 11.47
N VAL A 255 4.07 -9.35 12.68
CA VAL A 255 4.70 -10.00 13.83
C VAL A 255 3.68 -10.82 14.62
N PRO A 256 4.11 -11.89 15.33
CA PRO A 256 3.18 -12.84 15.92
C PRO A 256 2.61 -12.38 17.28
N TRP A 257 2.91 -11.15 17.76
CA TRP A 257 2.73 -10.85 19.17
C TRP A 257 1.46 -10.07 19.52
N TYR A 258 0.94 -9.23 18.64
CA TYR A 258 -0.02 -8.20 19.02
C TYR A 258 -1.47 -8.54 18.69
N ARG A 259 -1.72 -9.42 17.71
CA ARG A 259 -3.06 -9.74 17.19
C ARG A 259 -3.49 -11.19 17.36
N LYS A 260 -2.65 -12.05 17.91
CA LYS A 260 -2.94 -13.49 18.03
C LYS A 260 -4.05 -13.86 19.03
N HIS A 261 -4.39 -12.96 19.95
CA HIS A 261 -5.44 -13.14 20.94
C HIS A 261 -6.31 -11.91 21.02
N THR A 262 -7.63 -12.12 20.90
CA THR A 262 -8.64 -11.04 20.86
C THR A 262 -8.56 -10.13 22.08
N GLU A 263 -8.37 -10.71 23.29
CA GLU A 263 -8.25 -9.98 24.56
C GLU A 263 -7.01 -9.09 24.63
N ASN A 264 -5.96 -9.42 23.89
CA ASN A 264 -4.73 -8.65 23.85
C ASN A 264 -4.77 -7.51 22.83
N ILE A 265 -5.61 -7.60 21.80
CA ILE A 265 -5.70 -6.58 20.76
C ILE A 265 -5.99 -5.21 21.38
N HIS A 266 -6.97 -5.10 22.28
CA HIS A 266 -7.35 -3.84 22.93
C HIS A 266 -6.24 -3.15 23.72
N LYS A 267 -5.23 -3.91 24.17
CA LYS A 267 -4.06 -3.35 24.85
C LYS A 267 -3.24 -2.44 23.93
N TYR A 268 -3.21 -2.74 22.63
CA TYR A 268 -2.33 -2.10 21.64
C TYR A 268 -3.08 -1.27 20.59
N ILE A 269 -4.42 -1.35 20.56
CA ILE A 269 -5.25 -0.71 19.55
C ILE A 269 -5.94 0.51 20.13
N ASP A 270 -5.93 1.59 19.36
CA ASP A 270 -6.76 2.77 19.55
C ASP A 270 -7.57 3.02 18.27
N LEU A 271 -8.88 3.04 18.40
CA LEU A 271 -9.82 3.26 17.29
C LEU A 271 -10.06 4.74 16.97
N GLY A 272 -9.34 5.66 17.58
CA GLY A 272 -9.45 7.10 17.24
C GLY A 272 -9.08 7.40 15.78
N VAL A 273 -8.16 6.61 15.23
CA VAL A 273 -7.79 6.61 13.80
C VAL A 273 -7.78 5.16 13.32
N TRP A 274 -8.41 4.88 12.16
CA TRP A 274 -8.56 3.52 11.63
C TRP A 274 -7.21 2.76 11.52
N ILE A 275 -6.16 3.47 11.12
CA ILE A 275 -4.81 2.94 10.90
C ILE A 275 -4.12 2.45 12.18
N ASN A 276 -4.70 2.74 13.36
CA ASN A 276 -4.12 2.34 14.65
C ASN A 276 -4.40 0.89 15.03
N GLY A 277 -5.18 0.16 14.24
CA GLY A 277 -5.35 -1.28 14.36
C GLY A 277 -6.79 -1.78 14.36
N GLU A 278 -7.75 -0.98 13.88
CA GLU A 278 -9.12 -1.42 13.67
C GLU A 278 -9.18 -2.69 12.82
N THR A 279 -9.96 -3.70 13.25
CA THR A 279 -10.20 -4.92 12.47
C THR A 279 -10.86 -4.59 11.14
N GLY A 280 -10.19 -4.92 10.02
CA GLY A 280 -10.64 -4.57 8.68
C GLY A 280 -10.73 -3.06 8.44
N GLY A 281 -9.97 -2.24 9.19
CA GLY A 281 -10.06 -0.80 9.13
C GLY A 281 -9.78 -0.23 7.74
N TYR A 282 -8.82 -0.79 7.03
CA TYR A 282 -8.53 -0.36 5.67
C TYR A 282 -9.64 -0.76 4.68
N LEU A 283 -10.23 -1.94 4.81
CA LEU A 283 -11.41 -2.33 4.02
C LEU A 283 -12.56 -1.36 4.24
N ARG A 284 -12.84 -0.97 5.50
CA ARG A 284 -13.88 0.02 5.81
C ARG A 284 -13.60 1.35 5.11
N VAL A 285 -12.40 1.89 5.24
CA VAL A 285 -12.02 3.16 4.60
C VAL A 285 -12.08 3.08 3.07
N CYS A 286 -11.67 1.98 2.47
CA CYS A 286 -11.80 1.78 1.03
C CYS A 286 -13.27 1.68 0.58
N THR A 287 -14.12 1.03 1.37
CA THR A 287 -15.56 0.92 1.10
C THR A 287 -16.24 2.28 1.16
N GLU A 288 -15.97 3.07 2.20
CA GLU A 288 -16.43 4.46 2.31
C GLU A 288 -15.83 5.33 1.20
N GLY A 289 -14.57 5.13 0.85
CA GLY A 289 -13.90 5.84 -0.25
C GLY A 289 -14.51 5.58 -1.63
N ARG A 290 -15.03 4.37 -1.88
CA ARG A 290 -15.79 4.06 -3.09
C ARG A 290 -17.04 4.94 -3.21
N ASN A 291 -17.69 5.23 -2.09
CA ASN A 291 -18.88 6.05 -2.05
C ASN A 291 -18.61 7.54 -2.37
N TRP A 292 -17.35 8.00 -2.38
CA TRP A 292 -17.01 9.38 -2.72
C TRP A 292 -17.42 9.78 -4.15
N PHE A 293 -17.55 8.82 -5.06
CA PHE A 293 -18.06 9.11 -6.39
C PHE A 293 -19.52 9.57 -6.38
N GLU A 294 -20.32 9.16 -5.37
CA GLU A 294 -21.69 9.61 -5.15
C GLU A 294 -21.75 10.83 -4.22
N THR A 295 -21.01 10.80 -3.12
CA THR A 295 -21.14 11.77 -2.03
C THR A 295 -20.32 13.05 -2.22
N ASP A 296 -19.13 12.94 -2.80
CA ASP A 296 -18.14 14.02 -2.86
C ASP A 296 -17.86 14.52 -4.28
N PHE A 297 -17.85 13.67 -5.28
CA PHE A 297 -17.49 14.03 -6.65
C PHE A 297 -18.31 15.19 -7.24
N PRO A 298 -19.65 15.28 -7.05
CA PRO A 298 -20.42 16.42 -7.54
C PRO A 298 -19.99 17.76 -6.93
N ASN A 299 -19.40 17.75 -5.74
CA ASN A 299 -18.84 18.93 -5.10
C ASN A 299 -17.45 19.25 -5.63
N TRP A 300 -16.59 18.25 -5.84
CA TRP A 300 -15.24 18.45 -6.39
C TRP A 300 -15.24 19.13 -7.75
N LEU A 301 -16.27 18.87 -8.58
CA LEU A 301 -16.43 19.59 -9.85
C LEU A 301 -16.78 21.08 -9.69
N LYS A 302 -17.28 21.50 -8.51
CA LYS A 302 -17.62 22.89 -8.20
C LYS A 302 -16.54 23.61 -7.41
N GLU A 303 -15.65 22.85 -6.77
CA GLU A 303 -14.50 23.40 -6.03
C GLU A 303 -13.48 24.02 -7.00
N PRO A 304 -12.63 24.94 -6.51
CA PRO A 304 -11.53 25.45 -7.32
C PRO A 304 -10.67 24.29 -7.86
N PRO A 305 -10.23 24.37 -9.13
CA PRO A 305 -9.35 23.37 -9.70
C PRO A 305 -8.00 23.34 -8.96
N TYR A 306 -7.29 22.22 -9.06
CA TYR A 306 -5.92 22.16 -8.53
C TYR A 306 -5.03 23.13 -9.30
N GLU A 307 -4.25 23.92 -8.54
CA GLU A 307 -3.21 24.75 -9.10
C GLU A 307 -1.91 23.95 -9.19
N TYR A 308 -1.32 23.90 -10.36
CA TYR A 308 -0.06 23.20 -10.62
C TYR A 308 1.13 24.08 -10.22
N LYS A 309 1.47 24.05 -8.93
CA LYS A 309 2.54 24.83 -8.31
C LYS A 309 3.43 23.94 -7.45
N GLU A 310 4.73 24.25 -7.42
CA GLU A 310 5.71 23.46 -6.66
C GLU A 310 5.35 23.35 -5.18
N GLU A 311 4.91 24.43 -4.55
CA GLU A 311 4.52 24.48 -3.15
C GLU A 311 3.22 23.72 -2.80
N LYS A 312 2.47 23.31 -3.82
CA LYS A 312 1.22 22.52 -3.67
C LYS A 312 1.39 21.04 -3.98
N ARG A 313 2.61 20.63 -4.35
CA ARG A 313 2.89 19.22 -4.64
C ARG A 313 2.70 18.36 -3.39
N SER A 314 2.23 17.14 -3.62
CA SER A 314 2.12 16.13 -2.56
C SER A 314 3.51 15.57 -2.18
N GLY A 315 3.55 14.75 -1.14
CA GLY A 315 4.77 14.04 -0.74
C GLY A 315 5.05 12.77 -1.58
N GLU A 316 4.27 12.49 -2.63
CA GLU A 316 4.39 11.25 -3.41
C GLU A 316 5.69 11.19 -4.22
N HIS A 317 6.30 10.00 -4.27
CA HIS A 317 7.58 9.78 -4.93
C HIS A 317 7.52 9.86 -6.46
N GLY A 318 6.43 9.38 -7.08
CA GLY A 318 6.36 9.16 -8.53
C GLY A 318 6.63 10.41 -9.36
N GLY A 319 6.01 11.54 -9.01
CA GLY A 319 6.24 12.82 -9.68
C GLY A 319 7.68 13.32 -9.52
N ARG A 320 8.28 13.12 -8.35
CA ARG A 320 9.68 13.50 -8.06
C ARG A 320 10.68 12.61 -8.81
N ILE A 321 10.40 11.33 -8.95
CA ILE A 321 11.25 10.40 -9.72
C ILE A 321 11.26 10.79 -11.19
N ILE A 322 10.08 11.02 -11.78
CA ILE A 322 9.96 11.45 -13.20
C ILE A 322 10.68 12.77 -13.40
N GLU A 323 10.48 13.76 -12.52
CA GLU A 323 11.19 15.03 -12.56
C GLU A 323 12.70 14.83 -12.55
N ALA A 324 13.24 14.06 -11.63
CA ALA A 324 14.67 13.84 -11.49
C ALA A 324 15.28 13.18 -12.73
N LEU A 325 14.61 12.15 -13.28
CA LEU A 325 15.04 11.47 -14.49
C LEU A 325 15.04 12.37 -15.73
N GLU A 326 14.07 13.28 -15.85
CA GLU A 326 13.93 14.13 -17.04
C GLU A 326 14.73 15.44 -16.94
N THR A 327 14.83 16.02 -15.75
CA THR A 327 15.48 17.34 -15.56
C THR A 327 16.91 17.25 -15.02
N GLY A 328 17.24 16.18 -14.30
CA GLY A 328 18.51 16.02 -13.57
C GLY A 328 18.53 16.68 -12.20
N ARG A 329 17.43 17.26 -11.74
CA ARG A 329 17.29 17.69 -10.35
C ARG A 329 17.32 16.45 -9.45
N VAL A 330 18.34 16.36 -8.59
CA VAL A 330 18.52 15.17 -7.74
C VAL A 330 17.36 15.04 -6.76
N TYR A 331 16.75 13.86 -6.73
CA TYR A 331 15.74 13.49 -5.74
C TYR A 331 16.27 12.39 -4.83
N ARG A 332 16.12 12.54 -3.52
CA ARG A 332 16.38 11.51 -2.52
C ARG A 332 15.06 11.01 -1.96
N GLY A 333 14.82 9.70 -2.01
CA GLY A 333 13.63 9.06 -1.46
C GLY A 333 13.96 7.71 -0.82
N HIS A 334 12.92 6.95 -0.52
CA HIS A 334 13.02 5.53 -0.15
C HIS A 334 12.24 4.73 -1.16
N PHE A 335 12.81 3.65 -1.66
CA PHE A 335 12.26 2.91 -2.78
C PHE A 335 12.27 1.42 -2.50
N ASN A 336 11.23 0.73 -2.97
CA ASN A 336 11.17 -0.72 -2.98
C ASN A 336 11.85 -1.23 -4.25
N VAL A 337 12.99 -1.89 -4.08
CA VAL A 337 13.88 -2.38 -5.16
C VAL A 337 14.41 -3.76 -4.80
N ILE A 338 14.95 -4.49 -5.81
CA ILE A 338 15.73 -5.71 -5.54
C ILE A 338 16.93 -5.33 -4.68
N ASN A 339 17.23 -6.12 -3.66
CA ASN A 339 18.25 -5.82 -2.65
C ASN A 339 19.65 -5.63 -3.26
N ASP A 340 20.08 -6.54 -4.10
CA ASP A 340 21.39 -6.49 -4.79
C ASP A 340 22.53 -6.01 -3.86
N GLY A 341 22.54 -6.50 -2.61
CA GLY A 341 23.55 -6.19 -1.59
C GLY A 341 23.39 -4.83 -0.90
N ALA A 342 22.29 -4.11 -1.08
CA ALA A 342 22.02 -2.86 -0.36
C ALA A 342 21.93 -3.10 1.15
N ILE A 343 21.21 -4.14 1.58
CA ILE A 343 21.16 -4.65 2.94
C ILE A 343 21.91 -5.99 2.96
N THR A 344 23.08 -6.02 3.61
CA THR A 344 24.04 -7.13 3.49
C THR A 344 23.66 -8.39 4.25
N ASN A 345 22.75 -8.31 5.21
CA ASN A 345 22.24 -9.45 5.99
C ASN A 345 20.79 -9.84 5.62
N LEU A 346 20.33 -9.45 4.43
CA LEU A 346 19.13 -9.97 3.77
C LEU A 346 19.50 -10.57 2.40
N PRO A 347 18.71 -11.50 1.84
CA PRO A 347 18.99 -12.09 0.54
C PRO A 347 19.08 -11.06 -0.59
N ASP A 348 20.04 -11.24 -1.52
CA ASP A 348 20.27 -10.29 -2.62
C ASP A 348 19.09 -10.19 -3.59
N ASP A 349 18.30 -11.25 -3.73
CA ASP A 349 17.18 -11.34 -4.67
C ASP A 349 15.83 -10.91 -4.09
N CYS A 350 15.76 -10.59 -2.79
CA CYS A 350 14.51 -10.09 -2.19
C CYS A 350 14.28 -8.60 -2.51
N VAL A 351 13.07 -8.13 -2.28
CA VAL A 351 12.74 -6.70 -2.37
C VAL A 351 12.93 -6.06 -1.00
N VAL A 352 13.66 -4.95 -0.99
CA VAL A 352 13.93 -4.13 0.19
C VAL A 352 13.46 -2.70 -0.04
N GLU A 353 13.09 -2.02 1.04
CA GLU A 353 12.81 -0.58 1.02
C GLU A 353 13.99 0.15 1.66
N VAL A 354 14.69 0.94 0.84
CA VAL A 354 15.98 1.56 1.17
C VAL A 354 16.10 2.97 0.63
N PRO A 355 17.00 3.81 1.20
CA PRO A 355 17.31 5.10 0.61
C PRO A 355 17.80 4.96 -0.82
N GLY A 356 17.44 5.91 -1.67
CA GLY A 356 17.91 5.98 -3.04
C GLY A 356 17.97 7.41 -3.56
N TYR A 357 18.79 7.62 -4.58
CA TYR A 357 18.96 8.88 -5.28
C TYR A 357 18.56 8.70 -6.75
N VAL A 358 17.90 9.71 -7.29
CA VAL A 358 17.45 9.72 -8.69
C VAL A 358 17.98 10.96 -9.37
N ASP A 359 18.56 10.79 -10.56
CA ASP A 359 18.95 11.87 -11.46
C ASP A 359 18.82 11.39 -12.93
N LYS A 360 19.38 12.12 -13.89
CA LYS A 360 19.37 11.73 -15.32
C LYS A 360 20.04 10.40 -15.63
N ASN A 361 20.92 9.91 -14.75
CA ASN A 361 21.61 8.64 -14.93
C ASN A 361 20.77 7.45 -14.43
N GLY A 362 19.67 7.71 -13.75
CA GLY A 362 18.77 6.68 -13.24
C GLY A 362 18.59 6.70 -11.73
N ILE A 363 18.31 5.54 -11.17
CA ILE A 363 18.11 5.34 -9.73
C ILE A 363 19.35 4.66 -9.17
N SER A 364 19.98 5.30 -8.20
CA SER A 364 21.17 4.82 -7.50
C SER A 364 20.81 4.45 -6.06
N ILE A 365 21.09 3.21 -5.68
CA ILE A 365 20.83 2.69 -4.34
C ILE A 365 22.15 2.59 -3.59
N PRO A 366 22.37 3.38 -2.53
CA PRO A 366 23.55 3.27 -1.71
C PRO A 366 23.51 1.98 -0.87
N LYS A 367 24.69 1.44 -0.58
CA LYS A 367 24.83 0.33 0.36
C LYS A 367 24.50 0.82 1.78
N VAL A 368 23.49 0.20 2.40
CA VAL A 368 23.10 0.47 3.79
C VAL A 368 23.99 -0.32 4.75
N GLY A 369 24.36 -1.55 4.38
CA GLY A 369 25.07 -2.51 5.24
C GLY A 369 24.12 -3.41 6.02
N ASP A 370 24.57 -3.93 7.14
CA ASP A 370 23.77 -4.82 7.99
C ASP A 370 22.70 -4.05 8.75
N LEU A 371 21.47 -4.55 8.74
CA LEU A 371 20.47 -4.16 9.74
C LEU A 371 20.86 -4.72 11.12
N PRO A 372 20.42 -4.07 12.22
CA PRO A 372 20.51 -4.69 13.54
C PRO A 372 19.91 -6.10 13.53
N LEU A 373 20.58 -7.08 14.18
CA LEU A 373 20.24 -8.49 14.04
C LEU A 373 18.76 -8.83 14.29
N GLY A 374 18.16 -8.25 15.33
CA GLY A 374 16.73 -8.45 15.61
C GLY A 374 15.82 -7.89 14.54
N CYS A 375 16.15 -6.72 14.00
CA CYS A 375 15.39 -6.08 12.88
C CYS A 375 15.51 -6.92 11.59
N ALA A 376 16.72 -7.40 11.28
CA ALA A 376 16.96 -8.29 10.14
C ALA A 376 16.18 -9.60 10.26
N ALA A 377 16.11 -10.20 11.47
CA ALA A 377 15.36 -11.42 11.71
C ALA A 377 13.86 -11.24 11.49
N CYS A 378 13.27 -10.11 11.93
CA CYS A 378 11.88 -9.77 11.63
C CYS A 378 11.64 -9.60 10.12
N CYS A 379 12.53 -8.91 9.42
CA CYS A 379 12.46 -8.77 7.97
C CYS A 379 12.57 -10.13 7.26
N MET A 380 13.52 -10.98 7.67
CA MET A 380 13.77 -12.29 7.05
C MET A 380 12.56 -13.23 7.15
N SER A 381 11.85 -13.23 8.30
CA SER A 381 10.62 -14.00 8.47
C SER A 381 9.62 -13.65 7.36
N ASN A 382 9.37 -12.37 7.16
CA ASN A 382 8.42 -11.87 6.15
C ASN A 382 8.93 -12.05 4.71
N VAL A 383 10.23 -11.87 4.45
CA VAL A 383 10.85 -12.16 3.13
C VAL A 383 10.63 -13.61 2.71
N SER A 384 10.69 -14.55 3.66
CA SER A 384 10.45 -15.97 3.39
C SER A 384 9.00 -16.20 2.93
N VAL A 385 8.04 -15.56 3.57
CA VAL A 385 6.61 -15.60 3.19
C VAL A 385 6.40 -14.98 1.81
N GLN A 386 6.96 -13.80 1.56
CA GLN A 386 6.85 -13.12 0.27
C GLN A 386 7.40 -13.98 -0.87
N ARG A 387 8.55 -14.63 -0.67
CA ARG A 387 9.15 -15.52 -1.65
C ARG A 387 8.24 -16.70 -2.00
N LEU A 388 7.72 -17.38 -0.99
CA LEU A 388 6.80 -18.50 -1.16
C LEU A 388 5.52 -18.06 -1.89
N ALA A 389 4.93 -16.92 -1.50
CA ALA A 389 3.74 -16.39 -2.12
C ALA A 389 3.96 -16.03 -3.61
N VAL A 390 5.11 -15.41 -3.95
CA VAL A 390 5.47 -15.09 -5.34
C VAL A 390 5.62 -16.38 -6.17
N HIS A 391 6.33 -17.37 -5.67
CA HIS A 391 6.50 -18.64 -6.37
C HIS A 391 5.17 -19.41 -6.50
N ALA A 392 4.35 -19.42 -5.45
CA ALA A 392 3.02 -20.01 -5.51
C ALA A 392 2.16 -19.40 -6.63
N ALA A 393 2.18 -18.07 -6.76
CA ALA A 393 1.43 -17.36 -7.81
C ALA A 393 1.95 -17.64 -9.24
N LEU A 394 3.28 -17.80 -9.39
CA LEU A 394 3.91 -18.12 -10.67
C LEU A 394 3.50 -19.48 -11.20
N GLU A 395 3.49 -20.48 -10.32
CA GLU A 395 3.38 -21.89 -10.67
C GLU A 395 1.95 -22.42 -10.46
N GLY A 396 1.09 -21.69 -9.74
CA GLY A 396 -0.20 -22.20 -9.28
C GLY A 396 -0.04 -23.32 -8.24
N ASP A 397 1.04 -23.26 -7.44
CA ASP A 397 1.41 -24.32 -6.51
C ASP A 397 0.75 -24.13 -5.13
N ILE A 398 -0.24 -24.98 -4.85
CA ILE A 398 -0.95 -25.00 -3.57
C ILE A 398 -0.04 -25.32 -2.39
N THR A 399 1.02 -26.11 -2.59
CA THR A 399 1.93 -26.48 -1.51
C THR A 399 2.71 -25.26 -1.04
N LEU A 400 3.24 -24.48 -1.98
CA LEU A 400 3.93 -23.22 -1.68
C LEU A 400 2.98 -22.18 -1.07
N LEU A 401 1.74 -22.09 -1.57
CA LEU A 401 0.72 -21.21 -1.00
C LEU A 401 0.43 -21.54 0.46
N ARG A 402 0.20 -22.82 0.77
CA ARG A 402 -0.02 -23.29 2.15
C ARG A 402 1.19 -23.08 3.05
N GLN A 403 2.41 -23.25 2.51
CA GLN A 403 3.64 -22.98 3.25
C GLN A 403 3.78 -21.48 3.54
N ALA A 404 3.40 -20.61 2.61
CA ALA A 404 3.37 -19.15 2.86
C ALA A 404 2.41 -18.81 4.00
N MET A 405 1.21 -19.39 4.00
CA MET A 405 0.22 -19.21 5.07
C MET A 405 0.73 -19.73 6.44
N LEU A 406 1.34 -20.94 6.46
CA LEU A 406 1.88 -21.54 7.68
C LEU A 406 3.04 -20.74 8.30
N LEU A 407 3.86 -20.12 7.45
CA LEU A 407 5.05 -19.38 7.88
C LEU A 407 4.78 -17.89 8.11
N ASP A 408 3.60 -17.41 7.73
CA ASP A 408 3.23 -16.03 8.06
C ASP A 408 3.15 -15.84 9.57
N PRO A 409 3.82 -14.78 10.11
CA PRO A 409 3.95 -14.61 11.55
C PRO A 409 2.63 -14.53 12.31
N LEU A 410 1.61 -13.87 11.75
CA LEU A 410 0.31 -13.74 12.41
C LEU A 410 -0.55 -14.99 12.20
N VAL A 411 -0.63 -15.51 10.97
CA VAL A 411 -1.42 -16.71 10.66
C VAL A 411 -0.94 -17.91 11.46
N GLY A 412 0.38 -18.17 11.46
CA GLY A 412 0.97 -19.26 12.20
C GLY A 412 0.88 -19.12 13.72
N ALA A 413 0.74 -17.88 14.24
CA ALA A 413 0.52 -17.66 15.67
C ALA A 413 -0.95 -17.78 16.10
N ALA A 414 -1.89 -17.56 15.18
CA ALA A 414 -3.33 -17.55 15.47
C ALA A 414 -4.01 -18.89 15.20
N CYS A 415 -3.51 -19.71 14.27
CA CYS A 415 -4.19 -20.90 13.76
C CYS A 415 -3.31 -22.15 13.86
N GLU A 416 -3.97 -23.31 14.05
CA GLU A 416 -3.35 -24.62 13.87
C GLU A 416 -3.23 -24.99 12.37
N PRO A 417 -2.29 -25.89 11.99
CA PRO A 417 -2.05 -26.24 10.58
C PRO A 417 -3.29 -26.70 9.80
N ASP A 418 -4.16 -27.51 10.39
CA ASP A 418 -5.38 -27.99 9.71
C ASP A 418 -6.37 -26.85 9.44
N ALA A 419 -6.48 -25.90 10.36
CA ALA A 419 -7.30 -24.71 10.20
C ALA A 419 -6.73 -23.79 9.09
N ILE A 420 -5.40 -23.64 9.01
CA ILE A 420 -4.73 -22.89 7.95
C ILE A 420 -5.01 -23.53 6.57
N TYR A 421 -4.97 -24.84 6.49
CA TYR A 421 -5.24 -25.56 5.24
C TYR A 421 -6.69 -25.39 4.79
N GLN A 422 -7.66 -25.52 5.72
CA GLN A 422 -9.06 -25.29 5.43
C GLN A 422 -9.33 -23.83 5.04
N MET A 423 -8.77 -22.87 5.76
CA MET A 423 -8.84 -21.43 5.44
C MET A 423 -8.32 -21.15 4.03
N THR A 424 -7.18 -21.75 3.66
CA THR A 424 -6.61 -21.59 2.32
C THR A 424 -7.55 -22.16 1.24
N ASP A 425 -8.17 -23.30 1.49
CA ASP A 425 -9.16 -23.88 0.57
C ASP A 425 -10.40 -23.00 0.44
N GLU A 426 -10.92 -22.44 1.54
CA GLU A 426 -12.04 -21.49 1.49
C GLU A 426 -11.69 -20.22 0.72
N LEU A 427 -10.50 -19.65 0.93
CA LEU A 427 -10.01 -18.47 0.19
C LEU A 427 -9.93 -18.75 -1.31
N LEU A 428 -9.36 -19.89 -1.71
CA LEU A 428 -9.30 -20.30 -3.13
C LEU A 428 -10.70 -20.42 -3.75
N ILE A 429 -11.68 -20.96 -3.01
CA ILE A 429 -13.05 -21.12 -3.49
C ILE A 429 -13.74 -19.76 -3.61
N GLU A 430 -13.64 -18.92 -2.58
CA GLU A 430 -14.35 -17.64 -2.54
C GLU A 430 -13.76 -16.60 -3.50
N GLU A 431 -12.49 -16.76 -3.91
CA GLU A 431 -11.78 -15.88 -4.84
C GLU A 431 -11.55 -16.50 -6.23
N ALA A 432 -12.18 -17.61 -6.54
CA ALA A 432 -11.97 -18.40 -7.75
C ALA A 432 -11.99 -17.58 -9.06
N GLU A 433 -12.81 -16.55 -9.13
CA GLU A 433 -12.96 -15.67 -10.29
C GLU A 433 -11.62 -14.98 -10.70
N TRP A 434 -10.79 -14.69 -9.71
CA TRP A 434 -9.53 -13.94 -9.92
C TRP A 434 -8.28 -14.82 -9.88
N LEU A 435 -8.43 -16.15 -9.75
CA LEU A 435 -7.34 -17.10 -9.54
C LEU A 435 -7.25 -18.18 -10.65
N PRO A 436 -7.11 -17.77 -11.94
CA PRO A 436 -7.12 -18.72 -13.05
C PRO A 436 -6.01 -19.77 -12.97
N GLN A 437 -4.86 -19.44 -12.35
CA GLN A 437 -3.73 -20.37 -12.17
C GLN A 437 -4.05 -21.52 -11.21
N TYR A 438 -5.08 -21.41 -10.39
CA TYR A 438 -5.53 -22.43 -9.44
C TYR A 438 -6.80 -23.16 -9.87
N ALA A 439 -7.28 -23.04 -11.12
CA ALA A 439 -8.57 -23.57 -11.55
C ALA A 439 -8.80 -25.04 -11.18
N GLN A 440 -7.81 -25.93 -11.39
CA GLN A 440 -7.92 -27.34 -11.01
C GLN A 440 -7.88 -27.54 -9.50
N GLU A 441 -7.08 -26.76 -8.79
CA GLU A 441 -6.94 -26.86 -7.34
C GLU A 441 -8.18 -26.36 -6.62
N ILE A 442 -8.86 -25.35 -7.16
CA ILE A 442 -10.15 -24.86 -6.65
C ILE A 442 -11.20 -25.99 -6.65
N GLU A 443 -11.28 -26.80 -7.72
CA GLU A 443 -12.19 -27.95 -7.74
C GLU A 443 -11.81 -29.01 -6.69
N ARG A 444 -10.53 -29.24 -6.48
CA ARG A 444 -10.05 -30.13 -5.41
C ARG A 444 -10.35 -29.55 -4.01
N ALA A 445 -10.20 -28.24 -3.82
CA ALA A 445 -10.54 -27.56 -2.57
C ALA A 445 -12.03 -27.70 -2.25
N LYS A 446 -12.92 -27.49 -3.22
CA LYS A 446 -14.36 -27.75 -3.06
C LYS A 446 -14.62 -29.17 -2.58
N ALA A 447 -14.00 -30.16 -3.22
CA ALA A 447 -14.16 -31.57 -2.84
C ALA A 447 -13.66 -31.87 -1.42
N ARG A 448 -12.52 -31.24 -0.99
CA ARG A 448 -12.01 -31.39 0.38
C ARG A 448 -12.96 -30.79 1.40
N ILE A 449 -13.49 -29.60 1.16
CA ILE A 449 -14.44 -28.93 2.05
C ILE A 449 -15.73 -29.74 2.18
N GLU A 450 -16.33 -30.23 1.07
CA GLU A 450 -17.54 -31.08 1.12
C GLU A 450 -17.27 -32.37 1.85
N LYS A 451 -16.13 -33.00 1.63
CA LYS A 451 -15.73 -34.20 2.36
C LYS A 451 -15.60 -33.95 3.87
N ALA A 452 -14.92 -32.86 4.25
CA ALA A 452 -14.75 -32.51 5.65
C ALA A 452 -16.09 -32.27 6.35
N LYS A 453 -17.07 -31.65 5.68
CA LYS A 453 -18.43 -31.48 6.19
C LYS A 453 -19.14 -32.86 6.35
N ALA A 454 -19.02 -33.74 5.36
CA ALA A 454 -19.64 -35.08 5.41
C ALA A 454 -19.03 -35.96 6.50
N ASP A 455 -17.72 -35.91 6.70
CA ASP A 455 -16.97 -36.70 7.68
C ASP A 455 -17.03 -36.10 9.10
N GLY A 456 -17.60 -34.88 9.27
CA GLY A 456 -17.65 -34.18 10.55
C GLY A 456 -16.30 -33.63 11.02
N THR A 457 -15.34 -33.50 10.11
CA THR A 457 -13.99 -32.95 10.39
C THR A 457 -13.86 -31.48 9.98
N PHE A 458 -14.92 -30.88 9.44
CA PHE A 458 -14.93 -29.45 9.11
C PHE A 458 -14.75 -28.60 10.37
N ILE A 459 -13.77 -27.68 10.34
CA ILE A 459 -13.46 -26.78 11.44
C ILE A 459 -14.44 -25.60 11.39
N PRO A 460 -15.33 -25.45 12.38
CA PRO A 460 -16.29 -24.36 12.38
C PRO A 460 -15.63 -23.01 12.64
N PRO A 461 -16.21 -21.91 12.15
CA PRO A 461 -15.72 -20.57 12.45
C PRO A 461 -15.62 -20.30 13.96
N ILE A 462 -14.47 -19.80 14.41
CA ILE A 462 -14.22 -19.46 15.82
C ILE A 462 -14.68 -18.01 16.09
N VAL A 463 -14.43 -17.11 15.15
CA VAL A 463 -14.72 -15.68 15.24
C VAL A 463 -15.57 -15.27 14.05
N THR A 464 -16.72 -14.65 14.33
CA THR A 464 -17.64 -14.12 13.31
C THR A 464 -17.58 -12.60 13.21
N GLN A 465 -16.94 -11.94 14.19
CA GLN A 465 -16.78 -10.49 14.25
C GLN A 465 -15.43 -10.15 14.88
N GLY A 466 -14.74 -9.14 14.32
CA GLY A 466 -13.46 -8.65 14.82
C GLY A 466 -13.58 -7.96 16.17
N ALA A 467 -12.52 -8.05 16.97
CA ALA A 467 -12.47 -7.49 18.32
C ALA A 467 -12.58 -5.97 18.37
N ALA A 468 -12.17 -5.28 17.34
CA ALA A 468 -12.08 -3.82 17.26
C ALA A 468 -12.58 -3.31 15.91
N ARG A 469 -13.78 -3.75 15.50
CA ARG A 469 -14.39 -3.37 14.23
C ARG A 469 -15.34 -2.21 14.41
N LEU A 470 -15.14 -1.15 13.60
CA LEU A 470 -16.03 0.01 13.53
C LEU A 470 -17.15 -0.21 12.50
N HIS A 471 -18.21 0.59 12.63
CA HIS A 471 -19.29 0.63 11.65
C HIS A 471 -18.82 1.26 10.33
N THR A 472 -19.13 0.60 9.20
CA THR A 472 -18.92 1.16 7.85
C THR A 472 -20.10 2.05 7.48
N LYS A 473 -19.85 3.32 7.19
CA LYS A 473 -20.90 4.27 6.84
C LYS A 473 -21.50 4.00 5.48
N THR A 474 -22.83 4.08 5.40
CA THR A 474 -23.58 4.05 4.13
C THR A 474 -23.43 5.37 3.37
N VAL A 475 -23.84 5.37 2.09
CA VAL A 475 -23.92 6.63 1.28
C VAL A 475 -24.80 7.67 1.96
N GLU A 476 -25.95 7.27 2.53
CA GLU A 476 -26.88 8.18 3.21
C GLU A 476 -26.27 8.80 4.47
N GLU A 477 -25.62 7.99 5.31
CA GLU A 477 -24.92 8.49 6.50
C GLU A 477 -23.79 9.46 6.11
N MET A 478 -23.02 9.14 5.07
CA MET A 478 -21.97 10.04 4.58
C MET A 478 -22.53 11.35 4.01
N MET A 479 -23.68 11.32 3.32
CA MET A 479 -24.36 12.54 2.85
C MET A 479 -24.81 13.41 4.02
N LEU A 480 -25.40 12.82 5.06
CA LEU A 480 -25.80 13.55 6.26
C LEU A 480 -24.60 14.22 6.96
N ASP A 481 -23.48 13.49 7.08
CA ASP A 481 -22.24 14.06 7.62
C ASP A 481 -21.74 15.27 6.81
N ARG A 482 -21.81 15.21 5.47
CA ARG A 482 -21.41 16.32 4.58
C ARG A 482 -22.32 17.54 4.76
N GLU A 483 -23.63 17.32 4.90
CA GLU A 483 -24.58 18.40 5.18
C GLU A 483 -24.34 19.05 6.54
N ALA A 484 -24.14 18.25 7.58
CA ALA A 484 -23.82 18.75 8.92
C ALA A 484 -22.52 19.57 8.92
N ALA A 485 -21.46 19.08 8.23
CA ALA A 485 -20.20 19.81 8.10
C ALA A 485 -20.36 21.17 7.38
N LYS A 486 -21.18 21.22 6.31
CA LYS A 486 -21.48 22.47 5.59
C LYS A 486 -22.22 23.48 6.49
N ASN A 487 -23.20 23.02 7.25
CA ASN A 487 -23.97 23.87 8.16
C ASN A 487 -23.08 24.46 9.25
N ASN A 488 -22.21 23.63 9.86
CA ASN A 488 -21.27 24.06 10.89
C ASN A 488 -20.25 25.09 10.33
N ALA A 489 -19.75 24.90 9.12
CA ALA A 489 -18.85 25.84 8.46
C ALA A 489 -19.53 27.18 8.17
N GLN A 490 -20.79 27.17 7.72
CA GLN A 490 -21.57 28.40 7.50
C GLN A 490 -21.86 29.14 8.79
N GLU A 491 -22.14 28.44 9.88
CA GLU A 491 -22.36 29.06 11.20
C GLU A 491 -21.07 29.70 11.75
N ALA A 492 -19.92 29.00 11.57
CA ALA A 492 -18.62 29.53 11.97
C ALA A 492 -18.24 30.78 11.16
N ASP A 493 -18.54 30.83 9.87
CA ASP A 493 -18.29 31.99 9.02
C ASP A 493 -19.23 33.18 9.36
N LYS A 494 -20.50 32.90 9.70
CA LYS A 494 -21.42 33.91 10.19
C LYS A 494 -21.00 34.46 11.56
N ALA A 495 -20.44 33.63 12.43
CA ALA A 495 -19.92 34.07 13.73
C ALA A 495 -18.71 34.99 13.58
N LYS A 496 -17.75 34.61 12.66
CA LYS A 496 -16.59 35.45 12.33
C LYS A 496 -16.94 36.82 11.70
N LYS A 497 -18.04 36.92 10.97
CA LYS A 497 -18.51 38.18 10.35
C LYS A 497 -19.29 39.09 11.34
N ARG A 498 -19.61 38.57 12.54
CA ARG A 498 -20.30 39.34 13.61
C ARG A 498 -19.36 39.88 14.70
N THR A 499 -18.10 39.44 14.67
CA THR A 499 -16.97 39.95 15.44
C THR A 499 -16.12 40.89 14.60
#